data_a27b3293d39743190dc71cf3502ff734
#
_entry.id   a27b3293d39743190dc71cf3502ff734
#
_cell.length_a   1.000
_cell.length_b   1.000
_cell.length_c   1.000
_cell.angle_alpha   90.00
_cell.angle_beta   90.00
_cell.angle_gamma   90.00
#
_symmetry.space_group_name_H-M   'P 1'
#
loop_
_entity.id
_entity.type
_entity.pdbx_description
1 polymer ?
#
loop_
_entity_poly.entity_id
_entity_poly.type
_entity_poly.pdbx_seq_one_letter_code
_entity_poly.pdbx_strand_id
1 'polypeptide(L)'
;MSAKSDYIVLINGGQACICNQYGGVRNRVGEYGATSANISSDREYFVVSYRDYVCIFRWYGVMYRRICPGFNVAGAYFSGSNRIIINKVGGGGGIFNYEGGLNTSF
;
A
#
# COMPACT_ATOMS: atom_id res chain seq x y z
N MET A 1 12.60 18.68 -10.76
CA MET A 1 12.34 17.74 -9.66
C MET A 1 11.42 16.64 -10.13
N SER A 2 11.71 15.40 -9.76
CA SER A 2 10.90 14.24 -10.16
C SER A 2 9.61 14.20 -9.35
N ALA A 3 8.48 13.90 -9.99
CA ALA A 3 7.21 13.69 -9.29
C ALA A 3 7.31 12.55 -8.28
N LYS A 4 8.16 11.57 -8.54
CA LYS A 4 8.39 10.45 -7.63
C LYS A 4 8.98 10.87 -6.29
N SER A 5 9.79 11.92 -6.25
CA SER A 5 10.38 12.41 -5.00
C SER A 5 9.46 13.35 -4.23
N ASP A 6 8.35 13.78 -4.83
CA ASP A 6 7.48 14.82 -4.27
C ASP A 6 6.13 14.31 -3.81
N TYR A 7 5.74 13.10 -4.19
CA TYR A 7 4.38 12.67 -3.94
C TYR A 7 4.19 12.14 -2.52
N ILE A 8 2.96 12.27 -2.05
CA ILE A 8 2.47 11.61 -0.85
C ILE A 8 1.18 10.89 -1.20
N VAL A 9 0.79 9.95 -0.38
CA VAL A 9 -0.47 9.22 -0.56
C VAL A 9 -1.31 9.40 0.69
N LEU A 10 -2.54 9.86 0.51
CA LEU A 10 -3.49 10.08 1.59
C LEU A 10 -4.75 9.28 1.33
N ILE A 11 -5.42 8.91 2.40
CA ILE A 11 -6.76 8.34 2.31
C ILE A 11 -7.75 9.46 2.51
N ASN A 12 -8.60 9.67 1.51
CA ASN A 12 -9.60 10.72 1.55
C ASN A 12 -10.92 10.18 1.00
N GLY A 13 -11.96 10.20 1.82
CA GLY A 13 -13.25 9.65 1.44
C GLY A 13 -13.23 8.15 1.19
N GLY A 14 -12.34 7.43 1.86
CA GLY A 14 -12.19 5.98 1.71
C GLY A 14 -11.43 5.56 0.47
N GLN A 15 -10.77 6.47 -0.22
CA GLN A 15 -10.01 6.16 -1.42
C GLN A 15 -8.60 6.75 -1.32
N ALA A 16 -7.62 6.04 -1.86
CA ALA A 16 -6.23 6.50 -1.88
C ALA A 16 -6.07 7.61 -2.92
N CYS A 17 -5.40 8.67 -2.53
CA CYS A 17 -5.13 9.82 -3.38
C CYS A 17 -3.65 10.08 -3.45
N ILE A 18 -3.12 10.16 -4.67
CA ILE A 18 -1.74 10.58 -4.90
C ILE A 18 -1.75 12.11 -4.94
N CYS A 19 -0.98 12.72 -4.05
CA CYS A 19 -0.96 14.18 -3.88
C CYS A 19 0.47 14.69 -4.07
N ASN A 20 0.60 15.96 -4.42
CA ASN A 20 1.90 16.62 -4.39
C ASN A 20 2.23 17.00 -2.93
N GLN A 21 3.44 17.49 -2.70
CA GLN A 21 3.92 17.82 -1.35
C GLN A 21 3.10 18.93 -0.68
N TYR A 22 2.32 19.67 -1.43
CA TYR A 22 1.47 20.75 -0.91
C TYR A 22 0.02 20.29 -0.66
N GLY A 23 -0.25 19.00 -0.85
CA GLY A 23 -1.57 18.42 -0.61
C GLY A 23 -2.53 18.47 -1.79
N GLY A 24 -2.09 19.01 -2.93
CA GLY A 24 -2.93 19.00 -4.14
C GLY A 24 -3.08 17.60 -4.70
N VAL A 25 -4.31 17.16 -4.92
CA VAL A 25 -4.59 15.81 -5.44
C VAL A 25 -4.24 15.75 -6.92
N ARG A 26 -3.35 14.82 -7.28
CA ARG A 26 -3.00 14.56 -8.68
C ARG A 26 -3.83 13.42 -9.25
N ASN A 27 -4.13 12.41 -8.44
CA ASN A 27 -4.81 11.22 -8.92
C ASN A 27 -5.48 10.49 -7.76
N ARG A 28 -6.61 9.86 -8.04
CA ARG A 28 -7.27 8.94 -7.11
C ARG A 28 -7.09 7.54 -7.65
N VAL A 29 -6.73 6.59 -6.79
CA VAL A 29 -6.39 5.24 -7.22
C VAL A 29 -7.11 4.20 -6.37
N GLY A 30 -7.40 3.06 -6.99
CA GLY A 30 -7.98 1.92 -6.33
C GLY A 30 -9.44 2.09 -5.98
N GLU A 31 -9.95 1.12 -5.25
CA GLU A 31 -11.34 1.05 -4.86
C GLU A 31 -11.59 1.85 -3.58
N TYR A 32 -12.87 2.08 -3.28
CA TYR A 32 -13.28 2.64 -2.00
C TYR A 32 -13.12 1.61 -0.90
N GLY A 33 -13.05 2.06 0.33
CA GLY A 33 -12.84 1.20 1.48
C GLY A 33 -11.40 1.12 1.95
N ALA A 34 -10.53 1.95 1.38
CA ALA A 34 -9.13 2.03 1.82
C ALA A 34 -9.05 2.53 3.26
N THR A 35 -8.19 1.89 4.06
CA THR A 35 -8.02 2.22 5.47
C THR A 35 -6.69 2.91 5.75
N SER A 36 -5.65 2.58 4.99
CA SER A 36 -4.33 3.19 5.16
C SER A 36 -3.49 3.02 3.91
N ALA A 37 -2.41 3.79 3.84
CA ALA A 37 -1.45 3.69 2.74
C ALA A 37 -0.05 3.99 3.27
N ASN A 38 0.95 3.35 2.67
CA ASN A 38 2.36 3.55 3.00
C ASN A 38 3.19 3.53 1.73
N ILE A 39 4.23 4.36 1.68
CA ILE A 39 5.13 4.49 0.55
C ILE A 39 6.39 3.69 0.84
N SER A 40 6.93 2.98 -0.16
CA SER A 40 8.19 2.26 -0.02
C SER A 40 9.36 3.24 0.19
N SER A 41 10.48 2.75 0.76
CA SER A 41 11.63 3.60 1.06
C SER A 41 12.28 4.19 -0.20
N ASP A 42 12.23 3.46 -1.32
CA ASP A 42 12.74 3.94 -2.60
C ASP A 42 11.73 4.78 -3.37
N ARG A 43 10.50 4.91 -2.84
CA ARG A 43 9.39 5.66 -3.42
C ARG A 43 8.92 5.15 -4.78
N GLU A 44 9.31 3.93 -5.17
CA GLU A 44 8.86 3.31 -6.42
C GLU A 44 7.43 2.79 -6.31
N TYR A 45 7.01 2.39 -5.10
CA TYR A 45 5.73 1.77 -4.85
C TYR A 45 5.06 2.38 -3.64
N PHE A 46 3.74 2.23 -3.58
CA PHE A 46 3.00 2.42 -2.34
C PHE A 46 1.99 1.31 -2.20
N VAL A 47 1.62 1.01 -0.96
CA VAL A 47 0.64 -0.03 -0.65
C VAL A 47 -0.58 0.63 -0.04
N VAL A 48 -1.76 0.16 -0.46
CA VAL A 48 -3.05 0.61 0.08
C VAL A 48 -3.69 -0.57 0.76
N SER A 49 -4.06 -0.41 2.03
CA SER A 49 -4.69 -1.47 2.81
C SER A 49 -6.19 -1.33 2.77
N TYR A 50 -6.87 -2.47 2.60
CA TYR A 50 -8.31 -2.61 2.68
C TYR A 50 -8.62 -3.61 3.79
N ARG A 51 -9.90 -3.89 4.01
CA ARG A 51 -10.31 -4.75 5.11
C ARG A 51 -9.73 -6.16 5.03
N ASP A 52 -9.71 -6.75 3.84
CA ASP A 52 -9.34 -8.16 3.65
C ASP A 52 -8.32 -8.36 2.54
N TYR A 53 -7.76 -7.29 2.01
CA TYR A 53 -6.71 -7.37 1.01
C TYR A 53 -5.88 -6.10 1.00
N VAL A 54 -4.75 -6.14 0.31
CA VAL A 54 -3.90 -4.97 0.07
C VAL A 54 -3.60 -4.87 -1.42
N CYS A 55 -3.36 -3.66 -1.89
CA CYS A 55 -2.98 -3.41 -3.27
C CYS A 55 -1.65 -2.67 -3.30
N ILE A 56 -0.71 -3.17 -4.11
CA ILE A 56 0.56 -2.50 -4.35
C ILE A 56 0.43 -1.74 -5.66
N PHE A 57 0.75 -0.46 -5.63
CA PHE A 57 0.71 0.41 -6.81
C PHE A 57 2.10 0.93 -7.10
N ARG A 58 2.38 1.18 -8.37
CA ARG A 58 3.55 1.97 -8.75
C ARG A 58 3.29 3.43 -8.40
N TRP A 59 4.34 4.20 -8.17
CA TRP A 59 4.25 5.58 -7.69
C TRP A 59 3.35 6.48 -8.57
N TYR A 60 3.20 6.14 -9.85
CA TYR A 60 2.36 6.92 -10.77
C TYR A 60 0.92 6.41 -10.85
N GLY A 61 0.52 5.47 -10.00
CA GLY A 61 -0.88 5.10 -9.81
C GLY A 61 -1.36 3.85 -10.53
N VAL A 62 -0.48 3.14 -11.22
CA VAL A 62 -0.84 1.88 -11.89
C VAL A 62 -0.73 0.73 -10.89
N MET A 63 -1.78 -0.10 -10.79
CA MET A 63 -1.75 -1.24 -9.88
C MET A 63 -0.72 -2.26 -10.34
N TYR A 64 0.13 -2.68 -9.41
CA TYR A 64 1.11 -3.72 -9.64
C TYR A 64 0.55 -5.08 -9.26
N ARG A 65 -0.01 -5.20 -8.05
CA ARG A 65 -0.50 -6.48 -7.54
C ARG A 65 -1.51 -6.29 -6.41
N ARG A 66 -2.51 -7.18 -6.37
CA ARG A 66 -3.42 -7.31 -5.23
C ARG A 66 -3.01 -8.55 -4.45
N ILE A 67 -2.89 -8.42 -3.12
CA ILE A 67 -2.55 -9.53 -2.23
C ILE A 67 -3.73 -9.77 -1.29
N CYS A 68 -4.25 -11.00 -1.29
CA CYS A 68 -5.32 -11.43 -0.38
C CYS A 68 -4.71 -12.37 0.65
N PRO A 69 -4.37 -11.86 1.86
CA PRO A 69 -3.63 -12.66 2.83
C PRO A 69 -4.44 -13.74 3.53
N GLY A 70 -5.76 -13.70 3.40
CA GLY A 70 -6.64 -14.68 4.04
C GLY A 70 -7.07 -14.30 5.45
N PHE A 71 -6.86 -13.05 5.85
CA PHE A 71 -7.29 -12.51 7.14
C PHE A 71 -7.66 -11.04 7.01
N ASN A 72 -8.29 -10.48 8.05
CA ASN A 72 -8.59 -9.07 8.08
C ASN A 72 -7.31 -8.26 8.31
N VAL A 73 -7.08 -7.27 7.47
CA VAL A 73 -5.85 -6.49 7.44
C VAL A 73 -5.95 -5.30 8.40
N ALA A 74 -4.97 -5.20 9.31
CA ALA A 74 -4.82 -4.03 10.18
C ALA A 74 -3.99 -2.95 9.50
N GLY A 75 -3.03 -3.34 8.69
CA GLY A 75 -2.19 -2.41 7.96
C GLY A 75 -1.12 -3.16 7.19
N ALA A 76 -0.39 -2.45 6.32
CA ALA A 76 0.68 -3.05 5.53
C ALA A 76 1.84 -2.06 5.38
N TYR A 77 3.05 -2.58 5.37
CA TYR A 77 4.28 -1.79 5.29
C TYR A 77 5.29 -2.49 4.39
N PHE A 78 6.15 -1.70 3.77
CA PHE A 78 7.29 -2.26 3.03
C PHE A 78 8.42 -2.62 3.99
N SER A 79 9.11 -3.73 3.70
CA SER A 79 10.22 -4.21 4.52
C SER A 79 11.36 -4.65 3.60
N GLY A 80 12.20 -3.71 3.21
CA GLY A 80 13.29 -3.97 2.28
C GLY A 80 12.78 -4.22 0.86
N SER A 81 13.62 -4.84 0.04
CA SER A 81 13.29 -5.10 -1.35
C SER A 81 12.34 -6.29 -1.47
N ASN A 82 11.31 -6.14 -2.27
CA ASN A 82 10.39 -7.22 -2.65
C ASN A 82 9.70 -7.88 -1.45
N ARG A 83 9.54 -7.14 -0.33
CA ARG A 83 8.87 -7.67 0.87
C ARG A 83 7.87 -6.67 1.41
N ILE A 84 6.74 -7.18 1.84
CA ILE A 84 5.70 -6.38 2.47
C ILE A 84 5.22 -7.12 3.73
N ILE A 85 5.07 -6.37 4.81
CA ILE A 85 4.53 -6.89 6.06
C ILE A 85 3.06 -6.54 6.09
N ILE A 86 2.20 -7.55 6.22
CA ILE A 86 0.75 -7.35 6.35
C ILE A 86 0.35 -7.76 7.76
N ASN A 87 -0.10 -6.80 8.55
CA ASN A 87 -0.53 -7.04 9.93
C ASN A 87 -2.00 -7.44 9.93
N LYS A 88 -2.31 -8.41 10.77
CA LYS A 88 -3.64 -8.95 10.95
C LYS A 88 -4.35 -8.25 12.11
N VAL A 89 -5.63 -7.98 11.95
CA VAL A 89 -6.46 -7.48 13.05
C VAL A 89 -6.46 -8.54 14.16
N GLY A 90 -6.17 -8.11 15.37
CA GLY A 90 -6.10 -9.00 16.53
C GLY A 90 -4.70 -9.53 16.82
N GLY A 91 -3.74 -9.21 15.98
CA GLY A 91 -2.34 -9.57 16.19
C GLY A 91 -1.81 -10.60 15.20
N GLY A 92 -0.50 -10.60 15.03
CA GLY A 92 0.16 -11.43 14.03
C GLY A 92 0.02 -10.89 12.63
N GLY A 93 0.36 -11.71 11.64
CA GLY A 93 0.30 -11.35 10.25
C GLY A 93 1.23 -12.18 9.39
N GLY A 94 1.72 -11.60 8.31
CA GLY A 94 2.63 -12.29 7.41
C GLY A 94 3.56 -11.36 6.68
N ILE A 95 4.68 -11.90 6.25
CA ILE A 95 5.62 -11.23 5.36
C ILE A 95 5.46 -11.86 3.99
N PHE A 96 5.11 -11.05 3.00
CA PHE A 96 4.82 -11.49 1.65
C PHE A 96 5.82 -10.88 0.67
N ASN A 97 6.07 -11.55 -0.44
CA ASN A 97 6.77 -10.90 -1.54
C ASN A 97 5.76 -10.08 -2.37
N TYR A 98 6.25 -9.28 -3.30
CA TYR A 98 5.38 -8.41 -4.11
C TYR A 98 4.46 -9.18 -5.05
N GLU A 99 4.76 -10.44 -5.33
CA GLU A 99 3.90 -11.32 -6.13
C GLU A 99 2.78 -11.96 -5.33
N GLY A 100 2.76 -11.74 -4.01
CA GLY A 100 1.72 -12.26 -3.14
C GLY A 100 2.07 -13.59 -2.47
N GLY A 101 3.28 -14.09 -2.66
CA GLY A 101 3.72 -15.32 -2.00
C GLY A 101 4.07 -15.07 -0.55
N LEU A 102 3.58 -15.93 0.34
CA LEU A 102 3.86 -15.84 1.78
C LEU A 102 5.26 -16.36 2.05
N ASN A 103 6.13 -15.51 2.62
CA ASN A 103 7.47 -15.90 3.03
C ASN A 103 7.47 -16.44 4.47
N THR A 104 6.80 -15.74 5.37
CA THR A 104 6.81 -16.07 6.80
C THR A 104 5.52 -15.54 7.42
N SER A 105 4.95 -16.28 8.38
CA SER A 105 3.86 -15.78 9.20
C SER A 105 4.36 -15.55 10.63
N PHE A 106 3.70 -14.66 11.35
CA PHE A 106 4.08 -14.36 12.71
C PHE A 106 2.87 -14.09 13.61
#